data_28fb664e32b38159f10deb708be219c6
#
_entry.id   28fb664e32b38159f10deb708be219c6
#
_cell.length_a   1.000
_cell.length_b   1.000
_cell.length_c   1.000
_cell.angle_alpha   90.00
_cell.angle_beta   90.00
_cell.angle_gamma   90.00
#
_symmetry.space_group_name_H-M   'P 1'
#
loop_
_entity.id
_entity.type
_entity.pdbx_description
1 polymer ?
#
loop_
_entity_poly.entity_id
_entity_poly.type
_entity_poly.pdbx_seq_one_letter_code
_entity_poly.pdbx_strand_id
1 'polypeptide(L)'
;MAIHLAKPINIYFASEKAHDVGSLDRCFAADAMVHDEGRTIKGIAAIKAWRSETGEKYPHTVEPLSVTERDGKTVVTAKVSGNFPGSPVNLDHIFELHGDKIVSLEIRSAQG
;
A
#
# COMPACT_ATOMS: atom_id res chain seq x y z
N MET A 1 -13.73 -12.89 -9.99
CA MET A 1 -12.86 -12.35 -11.04
C MET A 1 -11.55 -11.88 -10.43
N ALA A 2 -10.44 -12.33 -10.98
CA ALA A 2 -9.13 -11.97 -10.44
C ALA A 2 -8.74 -10.56 -10.88
N ILE A 3 -8.20 -9.78 -9.96
CA ILE A 3 -7.66 -8.46 -10.24
C ILE A 3 -6.20 -8.63 -10.65
N HIS A 4 -5.83 -8.05 -11.78
CA HIS A 4 -4.46 -8.12 -12.27
C HIS A 4 -3.68 -6.92 -11.77
N LEU A 5 -2.62 -7.16 -10.97
CA LEU A 5 -1.77 -6.12 -10.42
C LEU A 5 -0.37 -6.21 -11.01
N ALA A 6 0.26 -5.07 -11.24
CA ALA A 6 1.68 -5.04 -11.61
C ALA A 6 2.50 -5.72 -10.51
N LYS A 7 3.62 -6.32 -10.90
CA LYS A 7 4.42 -7.13 -10.00
C LYS A 7 4.78 -6.44 -8.67
N PRO A 8 5.31 -5.21 -8.65
CA PRO A 8 5.64 -4.58 -7.37
C PRO A 8 4.42 -4.30 -6.52
N ILE A 9 3.28 -3.97 -7.13
CA ILE A 9 2.04 -3.74 -6.38
C ILE A 9 1.55 -5.05 -5.78
N ASN A 10 1.64 -6.14 -6.54
CA ASN A 10 1.25 -7.45 -6.06
C ASN A 10 2.11 -7.87 -4.86
N ILE A 11 3.42 -7.63 -4.94
CA ILE A 11 4.33 -7.92 -3.82
C ILE A 11 3.96 -7.10 -2.59
N TYR A 12 3.60 -5.82 -2.78
CA TYR A 12 3.20 -4.95 -1.67
C TYR A 12 2.00 -5.53 -0.92
N PHE A 13 0.93 -5.89 -1.64
CA PHE A 13 -0.26 -6.43 -0.98
C PHE A 13 -0.02 -7.81 -0.40
N ALA A 14 0.81 -8.63 -1.03
CA ALA A 14 1.16 -9.94 -0.49
C ALA A 14 1.97 -9.80 0.81
N SER A 15 2.89 -8.84 0.86
CA SER A 15 3.68 -8.59 2.07
C SER A 15 2.80 -8.12 3.22
N GLU A 16 1.79 -7.32 2.93
CA GLU A 16 0.87 -6.83 3.95
C GLU A 16 0.03 -7.97 4.50
N LYS A 17 -0.46 -8.86 3.64
CA LYS A 17 -1.23 -10.02 4.06
C LYS A 17 -0.41 -10.98 4.91
N ALA A 18 0.87 -11.16 4.55
CA ALA A 18 1.77 -12.06 5.26
C ALA A 18 2.48 -11.40 6.44
N HIS A 19 2.31 -10.09 6.64
CA HIS A 19 3.02 -9.29 7.64
C HIS A 19 4.53 -9.41 7.46
N ASP A 20 4.98 -9.42 6.20
CA ASP A 20 6.39 -9.62 5.85
C ASP A 20 7.04 -8.31 5.43
N VAL A 21 7.57 -7.59 6.42
CA VAL A 21 8.23 -6.30 6.19
C VAL A 21 9.46 -6.44 5.29
N GLY A 22 10.14 -7.59 5.35
CA GLY A 22 11.32 -7.83 4.55
C GLY A 22 11.05 -7.82 3.04
N SER A 23 9.84 -8.16 2.62
CA SER A 23 9.48 -8.15 1.19
C SER A 23 9.39 -6.74 0.61
N LEU A 24 9.31 -5.70 1.45
CA LEU A 24 9.18 -4.33 0.96
C LEU A 24 10.40 -3.88 0.15
N ASP A 25 11.58 -4.45 0.41
CA ASP A 25 12.78 -4.19 -0.40
C ASP A 25 12.59 -4.60 -1.85
N ARG A 26 11.71 -5.55 -2.09
CA ARG A 26 11.51 -6.13 -3.41
C ARG A 26 10.49 -5.35 -4.24
N CYS A 27 9.70 -4.50 -3.60
CA CYS A 27 8.68 -3.74 -4.32
C CYS A 27 8.91 -2.23 -4.30
N PHE A 28 9.54 -1.69 -3.26
CA PHE A 28 9.81 -0.24 -3.19
C PHE A 28 11.21 0.09 -3.65
N ALA A 29 11.35 1.23 -4.33
CA ALA A 29 12.65 1.79 -4.61
C ALA A 29 13.30 2.27 -3.30
N ALA A 30 14.63 2.35 -3.27
CA ALA A 30 15.36 2.71 -2.06
C ALA A 30 14.97 4.10 -1.53
N ASP A 31 14.62 5.02 -2.44
CA ASP A 31 14.25 6.39 -2.10
C ASP A 31 12.75 6.65 -2.25
N ALA A 32 11.94 5.60 -2.24
CA ALA A 32 10.49 5.74 -2.40
C ALA A 32 9.88 6.58 -1.29
N MET A 33 8.71 7.17 -1.59
CA MET A 33 7.97 7.95 -0.60
C MET A 33 6.59 7.35 -0.42
N VAL A 34 6.11 7.38 0.84
CA VAL A 34 4.75 6.98 1.18
C VAL A 34 4.08 8.17 1.86
N HIS A 35 2.87 8.51 1.40
CA HIS A 35 2.03 9.54 2.03
C HIS A 35 0.84 8.85 2.65
N ASP A 36 0.74 8.89 3.97
CA ASP A 36 -0.31 8.21 4.71
C ASP A 36 -0.79 9.09 5.86
N GLU A 37 -2.07 9.43 5.86
CA GLU A 37 -2.70 10.21 6.93
C GLU A 37 -1.97 11.51 7.24
N GLY A 38 -1.56 12.23 6.19
CA GLY A 38 -0.86 13.49 6.36
C GLY A 38 0.62 13.37 6.70
N ARG A 39 1.13 12.15 6.81
CA ARG A 39 2.54 11.88 7.06
C ARG A 39 3.25 11.59 5.76
N THR A 40 4.50 12.03 5.66
CA THR A 40 5.37 11.67 4.56
C THR A 40 6.49 10.78 5.10
N ILE A 41 6.59 9.58 4.55
CA ILE A 41 7.59 8.60 4.96
C ILE A 41 8.53 8.42 3.78
N LYS A 42 9.81 8.72 3.97
CA LYS A 42 10.77 8.72 2.87
C LYS A 42 11.86 7.70 3.11
N GLY A 43 12.12 6.87 2.09
CA GLY A 43 13.19 5.88 2.10
C GLY A 43 12.73 4.53 2.64
N ILE A 44 13.41 3.47 2.18
CA ILE A 44 13.00 2.10 2.50
C ILE A 44 13.04 1.79 3.98
N ALA A 45 14.03 2.31 4.70
CA ALA A 45 14.13 2.05 6.14
C ALA A 45 12.94 2.64 6.90
N ALA A 46 12.56 3.88 6.56
CA ALA A 46 11.41 4.53 7.18
C ALA A 46 10.11 3.83 6.79
N ILE A 47 10.01 3.36 5.54
CA ILE A 47 8.83 2.65 5.06
C ILE A 47 8.65 1.33 5.81
N LYS A 48 9.75 0.60 6.05
CA LYS A 48 9.69 -0.63 6.83
C LYS A 48 9.26 -0.37 8.27
N ALA A 49 9.78 0.69 8.89
CA ALA A 49 9.40 1.07 10.24
C ALA A 49 7.91 1.43 10.32
N TRP A 50 7.43 2.20 9.34
CA TRP A 50 6.03 2.56 9.23
C TRP A 50 5.13 1.33 9.12
N ARG A 51 5.52 0.37 8.28
CA ARG A 51 4.71 -0.85 8.09
C ARG A 51 4.67 -1.70 9.35
N SER A 52 5.81 -1.83 10.04
CA SER A 52 5.86 -2.55 11.31
C SER A 52 4.98 -1.89 12.36
N GLU A 53 5.07 -0.56 12.48
CA GLU A 53 4.28 0.18 13.44
C GLU A 53 2.78 0.02 13.20
N THR A 54 2.33 0.19 11.94
CA THR A 54 0.91 0.09 11.64
C THR A 54 0.40 -1.34 11.78
N GLY A 55 1.22 -2.33 11.45
CA GLY A 55 0.84 -3.74 11.58
C GLY A 55 0.72 -4.17 13.03
N GLU A 56 1.57 -3.67 13.91
CA GLU A 56 1.52 -4.01 15.33
C GLU A 56 0.38 -3.29 16.05
N LYS A 57 0.22 -1.99 15.73
CA LYS A 57 -0.75 -1.15 16.44
C LYS A 57 -2.18 -1.49 16.04
N TYR A 58 -2.41 -1.77 14.76
CA TYR A 58 -3.74 -2.04 14.23
C TYR A 58 -3.70 -3.27 13.33
N PRO A 59 -3.72 -4.48 13.91
CA PRO A 59 -3.80 -5.70 13.08
C PRO A 59 -5.00 -5.61 12.15
N HIS A 60 -4.74 -5.83 10.86
CA HIS A 60 -5.80 -5.67 9.85
C HIS A 60 -5.52 -6.56 8.64
N THR A 61 -6.56 -6.72 7.82
CA THR A 61 -6.45 -7.39 6.52
C THR A 61 -6.77 -6.39 5.42
N VAL A 62 -6.16 -6.60 4.26
CA VAL A 62 -6.36 -5.73 3.10
C VAL A 62 -6.74 -6.59 1.91
N GLU A 63 -7.83 -6.22 1.24
CA GLU A 63 -8.32 -6.92 0.07
C GLU A 63 -8.47 -5.96 -1.10
N PRO A 64 -7.65 -6.08 -2.16
CA PRO A 64 -7.83 -5.24 -3.34
C PRO A 64 -9.16 -5.52 -4.01
N LEU A 65 -9.92 -4.46 -4.31
CA LEU A 65 -11.24 -4.58 -4.91
C LEU A 65 -11.26 -4.17 -6.37
N SER A 66 -10.50 -3.14 -6.73
CA SER A 66 -10.49 -2.63 -8.10
C SER A 66 -9.17 -1.94 -8.42
N VAL A 67 -8.86 -1.88 -9.70
CA VAL A 67 -7.65 -1.25 -10.22
C VAL A 67 -8.04 -0.28 -11.33
N THR A 68 -7.52 0.95 -11.28
CA THR A 68 -7.76 1.97 -12.28
C THR A 68 -6.46 2.67 -12.60
N GLU A 69 -6.22 3.00 -13.87
CA GLU A 69 -5.08 3.83 -14.27
C GLU A 69 -5.56 5.27 -14.37
N ARG A 70 -4.78 6.19 -13.78
CA ARG A 70 -5.13 7.61 -13.81
C ARG A 70 -3.85 8.45 -13.80
N ASP A 71 -3.68 9.28 -14.83
CA ASP A 71 -2.55 10.22 -14.93
C ASP A 71 -1.19 9.52 -14.77
N GLY A 72 -1.05 8.34 -15.38
CA GLY A 72 0.19 7.58 -15.31
C GLY A 72 0.42 6.84 -14.01
N LYS A 73 -0.56 6.86 -13.11
CA LYS A 73 -0.47 6.16 -11.82
C LYS A 73 -1.51 5.06 -11.76
N THR A 74 -1.23 4.05 -10.94
CA THR A 74 -2.15 2.94 -10.71
C THR A 74 -2.88 3.17 -9.40
N VAL A 75 -4.20 3.24 -9.44
CA VAL A 75 -5.03 3.41 -8.25
C VAL A 75 -5.67 2.07 -7.92
N VAL A 76 -5.38 1.54 -6.74
CA VAL A 76 -5.99 0.30 -6.26
C VAL A 76 -6.89 0.66 -5.08
N THR A 77 -8.19 0.41 -5.24
CA THR A 77 -9.13 0.57 -4.13
C THR A 77 -9.13 -0.75 -3.37
N ALA A 78 -8.84 -0.69 -2.08
CA ALA A 78 -8.75 -1.89 -1.25
C ALA A 78 -9.64 -1.74 -0.03
N LYS A 79 -10.22 -2.87 0.38
CA LYS A 79 -11.01 -2.95 1.61
C LYS A 79 -10.07 -3.31 2.75
N VAL A 80 -10.02 -2.45 3.76
CA VAL A 80 -9.18 -2.65 4.94
C VAL A 80 -10.10 -2.98 6.12
N SER A 81 -9.92 -4.14 6.69
CA SER A 81 -10.74 -4.63 7.80
C SER A 81 -9.85 -4.95 8.99
N GLY A 82 -10.26 -4.55 10.18
CA GLY A 82 -9.46 -4.82 11.36
C GLY A 82 -10.15 -4.33 12.61
N ASN A 83 -9.40 -4.34 13.70
CA ASN A 83 -9.91 -3.97 15.00
C ASN A 83 -9.65 -2.48 15.26
N PHE A 84 -10.26 -1.62 14.44
CA PHE A 84 -10.12 -0.18 14.58
C PHE A 84 -11.48 0.50 14.34
N PRO A 85 -11.66 1.73 14.86
CA PRO A 85 -12.92 2.46 14.66
C PRO A 85 -13.19 2.70 13.17
N GLY A 86 -14.41 2.46 12.73
CA GLY A 86 -14.81 2.66 11.34
C GLY A 86 -14.55 1.48 10.42
N SER A 87 -13.97 0.40 10.93
CA SER A 87 -13.71 -0.81 10.11
C SER A 87 -15.03 -1.46 9.68
N PRO A 88 -15.12 -1.99 8.44
CA PRO A 88 -14.11 -1.90 7.38
C PRO A 88 -14.17 -0.57 6.66
N VAL A 89 -13.06 -0.17 6.06
CA VAL A 89 -13.01 1.04 5.25
C VAL A 89 -12.41 0.72 3.89
N ASN A 90 -12.77 1.49 2.88
CA ASN A 90 -12.14 1.38 1.57
C ASN A 90 -11.12 2.51 1.44
N LEU A 91 -9.90 2.15 1.09
CA LEU A 91 -8.81 3.10 0.90
C LEU A 91 -8.29 3.01 -0.53
N ASP A 92 -8.01 4.18 -1.11
CA ASP A 92 -7.35 4.24 -2.40
C ASP A 92 -5.85 4.26 -2.17
N HIS A 93 -5.18 3.32 -2.83
CA HIS A 93 -3.72 3.23 -2.84
C HIS A 93 -3.25 3.69 -4.20
N ILE A 94 -2.58 4.84 -4.26
CA ILE A 94 -2.14 5.45 -5.51
C ILE A 94 -0.66 5.19 -5.67
N PHE A 95 -0.30 4.32 -6.64
CA PHE A 95 1.06 3.89 -6.86
C PHE A 95 1.65 4.57 -8.07
N GLU A 96 2.86 5.08 -7.93
CA GLU A 96 3.66 5.52 -9.05
C GLU A 96 4.82 4.55 -9.20
N LEU A 97 4.97 3.97 -10.39
CA LEU A 97 5.98 2.96 -10.64
C LEU A 97 7.07 3.50 -11.56
N HIS A 98 8.29 3.03 -11.33
CA HIS A 98 9.39 3.27 -12.22
C HIS A 98 10.11 1.94 -12.42
N GLY A 99 9.95 1.36 -13.61
CA GLY A 99 10.40 0.00 -13.87
C GLY A 99 9.65 -0.97 -12.97
N ASP A 100 10.38 -1.82 -12.27
CA ASP A 100 9.82 -2.84 -11.40
C ASP A 100 9.65 -2.39 -9.96
N LYS A 101 9.73 -1.09 -9.70
CA LYS A 101 9.72 -0.57 -8.32
C LYS A 101 8.66 0.50 -8.14
N ILE A 102 8.11 0.54 -6.93
CA ILE A 102 7.22 1.61 -6.50
C ILE A 102 8.09 2.77 -6.04
N VAL A 103 7.91 3.94 -6.65
CA VAL A 103 8.64 5.15 -6.24
C VAL A 103 7.79 6.06 -5.36
N SER A 104 6.46 5.88 -5.39
CA SER A 104 5.56 6.68 -4.58
C SER A 104 4.28 5.89 -4.31
N LEU A 105 3.79 6.01 -3.09
CA LEU A 105 2.50 5.44 -2.69
C LEU A 105 1.78 6.48 -1.85
N GLU A 106 0.56 6.81 -2.25
CA GLU A 106 -0.31 7.67 -1.46
C GLU A 106 -1.53 6.85 -1.04
N ILE A 107 -1.87 6.89 0.24
CA ILE A 107 -3.03 6.18 0.78
C ILE A 107 -4.01 7.21 1.32
N ARG A 108 -5.26 7.13 0.86
CA ARG A 108 -6.30 8.04 1.32
C ARG A 108 -7.67 7.38 1.24
N SER A 109 -8.66 7.99 1.88
CA SER A 109 -10.02 7.47 1.87
C SER A 109 -10.56 7.43 0.45
N ALA A 110 -11.20 6.32 0.09
CA ALA A 110 -11.81 6.20 -1.22
C ALA A 110 -12.98 7.17 -1.32
N GLN A 111 -13.07 7.83 -2.47
CA GLN A 111 -14.21 8.70 -2.78
C GLN A 111 -15.35 7.82 -3.28
N GLY A 112 -16.41 7.78 -2.52
CA GLY A 112 -17.54 6.89 -2.75
C GLY A 112 -18.38 7.20 -3.92
#